data_9f119e43ed745cddcb84c48067561248
#
_entry.id   9f119e43ed745cddcb84c48067561248
#
_cell.length_a   1.000
_cell.length_b   1.000
_cell.length_c   1.000
_cell.angle_alpha   90.00
_cell.angle_beta   90.00
_cell.angle_gamma   90.00
#
_symmetry.space_group_name_H-M   'P 1'
#
loop_
_entity.id
_entity.type
_entity.pdbx_description
1 polymer ?
#
loop_
_entity_poly.entity_id
_entity_poly.type
_entity_poly.pdbx_seq_one_letter_code
_entity_poly.pdbx_strand_id
1 'polypeptide(L)'
;MVLGASSGFGGATAIELAKNGMNIFGIHLDRQTTMPAVQHIIRDIKHTGSQAVFFNINAADPIKRSETLDEIAERFSGQAGNTVKVVLHSLAFGTLKPFIGTPEEMITVAQMQMTVDVMAHSLVYWVQGLVSRNLLKKGGRIFAMTSSGGHSAIPSYGAVSAAKACLESHIRQLAMELGPIGITANALMAGVTDTPALRKIPGNVKMLSVAHAKNPHGRLTTPEDVAKALVLLADEGAYWVSGNVIGVDGGEDVVSYIGQKPAHE
;
A
#
# COMPACT_ATOMS: atom_id res chain seq x y z
N MET A 1 -4.45 9.58 -5.00
CA MET A 1 -3.73 9.79 -3.72
C MET A 1 -2.97 8.52 -3.36
N VAL A 2 -1.70 8.64 -2.93
CA VAL A 2 -0.86 7.50 -2.53
C VAL A 2 -0.28 7.78 -1.14
N LEU A 3 -0.63 6.96 -0.15
CA LEU A 3 -0.06 6.97 1.20
C LEU A 3 1.15 6.03 1.20
N GLY A 4 2.35 6.57 1.46
CA GLY A 4 3.63 5.87 1.32
C GLY A 4 4.25 6.02 -0.07
N ALA A 5 4.17 7.23 -0.67
CA ALA A 5 4.52 7.50 -2.06
C ALA A 5 6.03 7.61 -2.34
N SER A 6 6.91 7.50 -1.33
CA SER A 6 8.34 7.80 -1.48
C SER A 6 9.21 6.62 -1.92
N SER A 7 8.68 5.40 -1.96
CA SER A 7 9.46 4.22 -2.33
C SER A 7 8.59 2.98 -2.58
N GLY A 8 9.22 1.89 -3.02
CA GLY A 8 8.59 0.58 -3.16
C GLY A 8 7.28 0.62 -3.96
N PHE A 9 6.26 -0.11 -3.50
CA PHE A 9 4.98 -0.20 -4.20
C PHE A 9 4.28 1.16 -4.37
N GLY A 10 4.32 2.03 -3.34
CA GLY A 10 3.69 3.34 -3.41
C GLY A 10 4.34 4.25 -4.44
N GLY A 11 5.68 4.31 -4.48
CA GLY A 11 6.41 5.10 -5.46
C GLY A 11 6.19 4.62 -6.89
N ALA A 12 6.31 3.30 -7.13
CA ALA A 12 6.06 2.72 -8.45
C ALA A 12 4.61 2.95 -8.92
N THR A 13 3.63 2.78 -8.01
CA THR A 13 2.22 3.03 -8.33
C THR A 13 1.96 4.51 -8.64
N ALA A 14 2.58 5.43 -7.91
CA ALA A 14 2.43 6.86 -8.20
C ALA A 14 2.92 7.20 -9.63
N ILE A 15 4.06 6.67 -10.03
CA ILE A 15 4.60 6.85 -11.39
C ILE A 15 3.68 6.18 -12.43
N GLU A 16 3.21 4.95 -12.19
CA GLU A 16 2.39 4.23 -13.15
C GLU A 16 0.99 4.87 -13.33
N LEU A 17 0.36 5.36 -12.26
CA LEU A 17 -0.87 6.14 -12.34
C LEU A 17 -0.67 7.44 -13.13
N ALA A 18 0.50 8.08 -12.97
CA ALA A 18 0.85 9.29 -13.71
C ALA A 18 1.02 9.03 -15.22
N LYS A 19 1.66 7.91 -15.60
CA LYS A 19 1.74 7.47 -17.02
C LYS A 19 0.37 7.23 -17.64
N ASN A 20 -0.63 6.94 -16.81
CA ASN A 20 -2.03 6.78 -17.23
C ASN A 20 -2.87 8.06 -17.04
N GLY A 21 -2.21 9.23 -17.01
CA GLY A 21 -2.85 10.54 -17.05
C GLY A 21 -3.41 11.05 -15.72
N MET A 22 -3.07 10.41 -14.59
CA MET A 22 -3.54 10.84 -13.27
C MET A 22 -2.56 11.81 -12.62
N ASN A 23 -3.06 12.92 -12.07
CA ASN A 23 -2.29 13.77 -11.17
C ASN A 23 -2.14 13.11 -9.79
N ILE A 24 -1.01 13.31 -9.13
CA ILE A 24 -0.64 12.57 -7.93
C ILE A 24 -0.59 13.48 -6.70
N PHE A 25 -1.35 13.11 -5.67
CA PHE A 25 -1.11 13.51 -4.29
C PHE A 25 -0.35 12.38 -3.58
N GLY A 26 0.88 12.67 -3.17
CA GLY A 26 1.76 11.71 -2.49
C GLY A 26 1.94 12.08 -1.02
N ILE A 27 1.65 11.15 -0.11
CA ILE A 27 1.92 11.30 1.32
C ILE A 27 3.11 10.44 1.68
N HIS A 28 4.09 11.02 2.37
CA HIS A 28 5.31 10.31 2.76
C HIS A 28 5.87 10.88 4.06
N LEU A 29 6.76 10.13 4.71
CA LEU A 29 7.50 10.60 5.89
C LEU A 29 8.98 10.26 5.68
N ASP A 30 9.73 11.22 5.21
CA ASP A 30 11.13 11.07 4.86
C ASP A 30 12.02 12.08 5.57
N ARG A 31 13.23 11.64 5.91
CA ARG A 31 14.28 12.50 6.44
C ARG A 31 15.04 13.16 5.29
N GLN A 32 15.82 14.19 5.60
CA GLN A 32 16.63 14.91 4.61
C GLN A 32 17.50 13.97 3.74
N THR A 33 18.01 12.89 4.33
CA THR A 33 18.87 11.91 3.64
C THR A 33 18.15 11.08 2.59
N THR A 34 16.82 10.90 2.69
CA THR A 34 16.00 10.13 1.74
C THR A 34 15.23 11.00 0.76
N MET A 35 15.20 12.31 0.97
CA MET A 35 14.53 13.27 0.07
C MET A 35 14.99 13.21 -1.39
N PRO A 36 16.27 12.93 -1.73
CA PRO A 36 16.67 12.77 -3.13
C PRO A 36 15.88 11.70 -3.89
N ALA A 37 15.54 10.58 -3.24
CA ALA A 37 14.71 9.52 -3.82
C ALA A 37 13.27 10.00 -4.07
N VAL A 38 12.69 10.75 -3.13
CA VAL A 38 11.37 11.37 -3.29
C VAL A 38 11.36 12.33 -4.47
N GLN A 39 12.38 13.18 -4.59
CA GLN A 39 12.51 14.12 -5.69
C GLN A 39 12.68 13.43 -7.06
N HIS A 40 13.28 12.23 -7.07
CA HIS A 40 13.35 11.42 -8.29
C HIS A 40 11.95 10.97 -8.73
N ILE A 41 11.15 10.42 -7.83
CA ILE A 41 9.76 10.01 -8.11
C ILE A 41 8.92 11.21 -8.60
N ILE A 42 9.04 12.37 -7.95
CA ILE A 42 8.34 13.59 -8.37
C ILE A 42 8.74 14.01 -9.79
N ARG A 43 10.03 13.93 -10.12
CA ARG A 43 10.50 14.22 -11.49
C ARG A 43 9.94 13.24 -12.50
N ASP A 44 9.95 11.95 -12.20
CA ASP A 44 9.43 10.90 -13.09
C ASP A 44 7.93 11.11 -13.35
N ILE A 45 7.15 11.44 -12.32
CA ILE A 45 5.74 11.80 -12.47
C ILE A 45 5.59 13.02 -13.40
N LYS A 46 6.36 14.08 -13.16
CA LYS A 46 6.29 15.30 -13.99
C LYS A 46 6.69 15.06 -15.44
N HIS A 47 7.63 14.16 -15.70
CA HIS A 47 8.02 13.79 -17.07
C HIS A 47 6.90 13.10 -17.86
N THR A 48 5.88 12.54 -17.19
CA THR A 48 4.68 12.02 -17.86
C THR A 48 3.70 13.11 -18.30
N GLY A 49 3.92 14.38 -17.91
CA GLY A 49 2.98 15.49 -18.08
C GLY A 49 1.99 15.65 -16.92
N SER A 50 2.02 14.78 -15.93
CA SER A 50 1.12 14.83 -14.77
C SER A 50 1.65 15.75 -13.67
N GLN A 51 0.75 16.29 -12.86
CA GLN A 51 1.12 17.06 -11.68
C GLN A 51 1.46 16.13 -10.50
N ALA A 52 2.44 16.55 -9.68
CA ALA A 52 2.83 15.87 -8.45
C ALA A 52 2.84 16.87 -7.29
N VAL A 53 1.98 16.63 -6.30
CA VAL A 53 1.93 17.37 -5.03
C VAL A 53 2.21 16.40 -3.91
N PHE A 54 3.32 16.59 -3.20
CA PHE A 54 3.80 15.66 -2.18
C PHE A 54 3.84 16.35 -0.81
N PHE A 55 3.37 15.62 0.21
CA PHE A 55 3.30 16.08 1.60
C PHE A 55 4.20 15.21 2.46
N ASN A 56 5.23 15.82 3.06
CA ASN A 56 6.13 15.14 3.99
C ASN A 56 5.57 15.21 5.41
N ILE A 57 4.67 14.29 5.73
CA ILE A 57 3.94 14.24 7.01
C ILE A 57 3.80 12.81 7.51
N ASN A 58 3.60 12.66 8.81
CA ASN A 58 3.16 11.39 9.37
C ASN A 58 1.67 11.13 9.01
N ALA A 59 1.41 10.12 8.19
CA ALA A 59 0.06 9.78 7.73
C ALA A 59 -0.89 9.33 8.87
N ALA A 60 -0.37 8.92 10.02
CA ALA A 60 -1.15 8.57 11.20
C ALA A 60 -1.52 9.79 12.06
N ASP A 61 -0.85 10.93 11.87
CA ASP A 61 -1.14 12.16 12.63
C ASP A 61 -2.50 12.74 12.21
N PRO A 62 -3.48 12.86 13.14
CA PRO A 62 -4.82 13.31 12.82
C PRO A 62 -4.87 14.78 12.40
N ILE A 63 -4.00 15.64 12.96
CA ILE A 63 -3.96 17.07 12.64
C ILE A 63 -3.38 17.25 11.24
N LYS A 64 -2.21 16.62 10.96
CA LYS A 64 -1.57 16.69 9.65
C LYS A 64 -2.43 16.09 8.55
N ARG A 65 -3.17 15.02 8.84
CA ARG A 65 -4.14 14.46 7.91
C ARG A 65 -5.24 15.44 7.57
N SER A 66 -5.85 16.11 8.59
CA SER A 66 -6.91 17.08 8.35
C SER A 66 -6.41 18.27 7.53
N GLU A 67 -5.29 18.89 7.92
CA GLU A 67 -4.65 19.99 7.19
C GLU A 67 -4.38 19.63 5.71
N THR A 68 -3.85 18.44 5.47
CA THR A 68 -3.58 17.95 4.10
C THR A 68 -4.85 17.78 3.29
N LEU A 69 -5.91 17.23 3.89
CA LEU A 69 -7.19 17.03 3.19
C LEU A 69 -7.87 18.38 2.91
N ASP A 70 -7.74 19.35 3.78
CA ASP A 70 -8.25 20.71 3.57
C ASP A 70 -7.50 21.42 2.43
N GLU A 71 -6.16 21.27 2.35
CA GLU A 71 -5.36 21.78 1.23
C GLU A 71 -5.75 21.11 -0.10
N ILE A 72 -6.00 19.79 -0.11
CA ILE A 72 -6.48 19.11 -1.31
C ILE A 72 -7.85 19.59 -1.74
N ALA A 73 -8.77 19.84 -0.78
CA ALA A 73 -10.09 20.39 -1.06
C ALA A 73 -9.99 21.80 -1.65
N GLU A 74 -9.12 22.64 -1.14
CA GLU A 74 -8.87 23.98 -1.66
C GLU A 74 -8.33 23.93 -3.10
N ARG A 75 -7.39 23.03 -3.41
CA ARG A 75 -6.87 22.83 -4.77
C ARG A 75 -7.94 22.38 -5.77
N PHE A 76 -9.00 21.73 -5.33
CA PHE A 76 -10.13 21.33 -6.16
C PHE A 76 -11.22 22.41 -6.22
N SER A 77 -11.13 23.44 -5.40
CA SER A 77 -12.11 24.54 -5.38
C SER A 77 -12.15 25.25 -6.74
N GLY A 78 -13.35 25.49 -7.23
CA GLY A 78 -13.56 26.10 -8.56
C GLY A 78 -13.31 25.19 -9.77
N GLN A 79 -12.90 23.95 -9.55
CA GLN A 79 -12.66 22.98 -10.61
C GLN A 79 -13.71 21.87 -10.58
N ALA A 80 -14.83 22.10 -11.24
CA ALA A 80 -15.93 21.14 -11.29
C ALA A 80 -15.47 19.80 -11.88
N GLY A 81 -15.78 18.71 -11.18
CA GLY A 81 -15.44 17.35 -11.63
C GLY A 81 -14.15 16.78 -11.04
N ASN A 82 -13.30 17.56 -10.43
CA ASN A 82 -12.10 17.03 -9.77
C ASN A 82 -12.47 16.12 -8.59
N THR A 83 -11.78 14.99 -8.51
CA THR A 83 -11.98 13.99 -7.45
C THR A 83 -10.71 13.17 -7.25
N VAL A 84 -10.56 12.60 -6.07
CA VAL A 84 -9.56 11.55 -5.81
C VAL A 84 -10.09 10.24 -6.39
N LYS A 85 -9.66 9.90 -7.59
CA LYS A 85 -10.11 8.67 -8.29
C LYS A 85 -9.56 7.41 -7.64
N VAL A 86 -8.29 7.42 -7.21
CA VAL A 86 -7.60 6.28 -6.62
C VAL A 86 -7.00 6.67 -5.28
N VAL A 87 -7.23 5.83 -4.27
CA VAL A 87 -6.54 5.88 -2.97
C VAL A 87 -5.73 4.59 -2.83
N LEU A 88 -4.41 4.70 -2.69
CA LEU A 88 -3.55 3.58 -2.31
C LEU A 88 -2.99 3.79 -0.91
N HIS A 89 -3.23 2.83 -0.03
CA HIS A 89 -2.57 2.72 1.27
C HIS A 89 -1.40 1.74 1.18
N SER A 90 -0.17 2.27 1.17
CA SER A 90 1.09 1.52 1.05
C SER A 90 2.04 1.85 2.21
N LEU A 91 1.51 2.03 3.41
CA LEU A 91 2.31 2.32 4.59
C LEU A 91 2.90 1.02 5.15
N ALA A 92 4.21 1.03 5.38
CA ALA A 92 4.99 -0.10 5.89
C ALA A 92 5.92 0.35 7.02
N PHE A 93 5.33 0.86 8.10
CA PHE A 93 6.03 1.30 9.29
C PHE A 93 5.46 0.60 10.51
N GLY A 94 6.10 -0.49 10.93
CA GLY A 94 5.70 -1.31 12.07
C GLY A 94 6.91 -1.86 12.82
N THR A 95 6.67 -2.33 14.04
CA THR A 95 7.69 -2.93 14.90
C THR A 95 7.87 -4.40 14.57
N LEU A 96 9.12 -4.81 14.41
CA LEU A 96 9.55 -6.18 14.12
C LEU A 96 10.22 -6.76 15.37
N LYS A 97 9.40 -7.22 16.32
CA LYS A 97 9.82 -7.84 17.59
C LYS A 97 8.98 -9.08 17.88
N PRO A 98 9.52 -10.07 18.60
CA PRO A 98 8.74 -11.23 19.02
C PRO A 98 7.65 -10.83 20.02
N PHE A 99 6.59 -11.63 20.12
CA PHE A 99 5.57 -11.47 21.16
C PHE A 99 6.05 -11.96 22.51
N ILE A 100 6.82 -13.02 22.51
CA ILE A 100 7.32 -13.71 23.70
C ILE A 100 8.85 -13.68 23.69
N GLY A 101 9.46 -13.34 24.80
CA GLY A 101 10.91 -13.21 25.00
C GLY A 101 11.20 -12.53 26.33
N THR A 102 12.39 -11.97 26.50
CA THR A 102 12.70 -11.11 27.63
C THR A 102 11.94 -9.77 27.57
N PRO A 103 11.75 -9.05 28.66
CA PRO A 103 11.07 -7.75 28.66
C PRO A 103 11.65 -6.73 27.65
N GLU A 104 12.95 -6.77 27.39
CA GLU A 104 13.64 -5.87 26.45
C GLU A 104 13.46 -6.29 25.00
N GLU A 105 13.27 -7.57 24.75
CA GLU A 105 13.11 -8.14 23.40
C GLU A 105 11.67 -8.09 22.91
N MET A 106 10.71 -8.30 23.82
CA MET A 106 9.27 -8.35 23.48
C MET A 106 8.77 -7.03 22.90
N ILE A 107 7.73 -7.14 22.08
CA ILE A 107 6.99 -5.97 21.62
C ILE A 107 6.21 -5.34 22.78
N THR A 108 6.24 -4.03 22.90
CA THR A 108 5.45 -3.28 23.88
C THR A 108 4.05 -2.98 23.38
N VAL A 109 3.12 -2.67 24.33
CA VAL A 109 1.75 -2.23 24.00
C VAL A 109 1.79 -1.02 23.04
N ALA A 110 2.60 -0.01 23.33
CA ALA A 110 2.70 1.18 22.48
C ALA A 110 3.20 0.87 21.05
N GLN A 111 4.16 -0.06 20.93
CA GLN A 111 4.67 -0.49 19.62
C GLN A 111 3.61 -1.29 18.83
N MET A 112 2.82 -2.12 19.51
CA MET A 112 1.72 -2.86 18.89
C MET A 112 0.65 -1.89 18.38
N GLN A 113 0.20 -0.98 19.23
CA GLN A 113 -0.81 0.03 18.90
C GLN A 113 -0.35 0.90 17.73
N MET A 114 0.86 1.45 17.79
CA MET A 114 1.46 2.24 16.72
C MET A 114 1.49 1.47 15.39
N THR A 115 1.89 0.19 15.42
CA THR A 115 1.97 -0.63 14.21
C THR A 115 0.60 -0.82 13.55
N VAL A 116 -0.41 -1.15 14.34
CA VAL A 116 -1.79 -1.35 13.83
C VAL A 116 -2.40 -0.02 13.39
N ASP A 117 -2.16 1.06 14.13
CA ASP A 117 -2.68 2.39 13.78
C ASP A 117 -2.12 2.87 12.43
N VAL A 118 -0.79 2.83 12.27
CA VAL A 118 -0.13 3.28 11.02
C VAL A 118 -0.47 2.37 9.84
N MET A 119 -0.43 1.04 10.02
CA MET A 119 -0.48 0.10 8.91
C MET A 119 -1.89 -0.40 8.59
N ALA A 120 -2.89 -0.10 9.43
CA ALA A 120 -4.27 -0.52 9.20
C ALA A 120 -5.28 0.61 9.44
N HIS A 121 -5.39 1.14 10.65
CA HIS A 121 -6.46 2.08 10.99
C HIS A 121 -6.37 3.39 10.20
N SER A 122 -5.17 3.87 9.90
CA SER A 122 -4.96 5.09 9.14
C SER A 122 -5.68 5.08 7.77
N LEU A 123 -5.84 3.91 7.12
CA LEU A 123 -6.65 3.78 5.90
C LEU A 123 -8.07 4.29 6.11
N VAL A 124 -8.72 3.81 7.17
CA VAL A 124 -10.12 4.18 7.47
C VAL A 124 -10.21 5.70 7.71
N TYR A 125 -9.30 6.27 8.48
CA TYR A 125 -9.31 7.69 8.81
C TYR A 125 -9.09 8.59 7.59
N TRP A 126 -8.21 8.20 6.66
CA TRP A 126 -8.03 8.90 5.40
C TRP A 126 -9.28 8.82 4.51
N VAL A 127 -9.89 7.63 4.41
CA VAL A 127 -11.12 7.43 3.62
C VAL A 127 -12.28 8.25 4.21
N GLN A 128 -12.47 8.22 5.53
CA GLN A 128 -13.47 9.05 6.21
C GLN A 128 -13.28 10.54 5.88
N GLY A 129 -12.04 11.03 5.97
CA GLY A 129 -11.72 12.42 5.68
C GLY A 129 -11.93 12.80 4.21
N LEU A 130 -11.69 11.89 3.27
CA LEU A 130 -11.94 12.09 1.84
C LEU A 130 -13.43 12.12 1.52
N VAL A 131 -14.20 11.19 2.08
CA VAL A 131 -15.66 11.09 1.85
C VAL A 131 -16.39 12.27 2.47
N SER A 132 -16.06 12.64 3.72
CA SER A 132 -16.70 13.78 4.42
C SER A 132 -16.48 15.14 3.74
N ARG A 133 -15.36 15.29 3.02
CA ARG A 133 -15.05 16.49 2.22
C ARG A 133 -15.50 16.39 0.76
N ASN A 134 -16.24 15.33 0.41
CA ASN A 134 -16.68 15.09 -0.96
C ASN A 134 -15.52 15.06 -1.98
N LEU A 135 -14.34 14.58 -1.54
CA LEU A 135 -13.15 14.42 -2.38
C LEU A 135 -13.08 13.05 -3.06
N LEU A 136 -13.67 12.01 -2.45
CA LEU A 136 -13.79 10.65 -2.99
C LEU A 136 -15.26 10.39 -3.33
N LYS A 137 -15.55 10.11 -4.58
CA LYS A 137 -16.92 10.04 -5.13
C LYS A 137 -17.14 8.76 -5.92
N LYS A 138 -18.35 8.60 -6.48
CA LYS A 138 -18.71 7.51 -7.40
C LYS A 138 -17.61 7.28 -8.45
N GLY A 139 -17.23 6.03 -8.63
CA GLY A 139 -16.12 5.63 -9.49
C GLY A 139 -14.77 5.64 -8.78
N GLY A 140 -14.71 6.03 -7.50
CA GLY A 140 -13.49 5.94 -6.68
C GLY A 140 -13.04 4.50 -6.44
N ARG A 141 -11.74 4.32 -6.31
CA ARG A 141 -11.08 3.02 -6.09
C ARG A 141 -10.16 3.13 -4.88
N ILE A 142 -10.36 2.26 -3.90
CA ILE A 142 -9.51 2.16 -2.71
C ILE A 142 -8.70 0.87 -2.82
N PHE A 143 -7.39 1.00 -2.67
CA PHE A 143 -6.47 -0.11 -2.60
C PHE A 143 -5.62 -0.05 -1.33
N ALA A 144 -5.29 -1.21 -0.78
CA ALA A 144 -4.38 -1.32 0.34
C ALA A 144 -3.36 -2.44 0.10
N MET A 145 -2.08 -2.17 0.37
CA MET A 145 -1.04 -3.19 0.26
C MET A 145 -1.09 -4.13 1.46
N THR A 146 -1.39 -5.40 1.20
CA THR A 146 -1.27 -6.48 2.20
C THR A 146 -0.10 -7.41 1.87
N SER A 147 -0.01 -8.55 2.54
CA SER A 147 1.08 -9.50 2.45
C SER A 147 0.58 -10.88 2.84
N SER A 148 1.19 -11.94 2.30
CA SER A 148 1.01 -13.32 2.79
C SER A 148 1.28 -13.46 4.29
N GLY A 149 2.10 -12.58 4.85
CA GLY A 149 2.29 -12.46 6.30
C GLY A 149 1.03 -12.09 7.09
N GLY A 150 -0.08 -11.72 6.46
CA GLY A 150 -1.39 -11.53 7.10
C GLY A 150 -2.07 -12.84 7.50
N HIS A 151 -1.73 -13.96 6.83
CA HIS A 151 -2.28 -15.29 7.10
C HIS A 151 -1.20 -16.37 7.34
N SER A 152 0.08 -16.01 7.32
CA SER A 152 1.20 -16.89 7.65
C SER A 152 2.05 -16.32 8.79
N ALA A 153 2.72 -17.19 9.54
CA ALA A 153 3.57 -16.78 10.66
C ALA A 153 5.03 -16.63 10.21
N ILE A 154 5.59 -15.46 10.46
CA ILE A 154 6.99 -15.12 10.18
C ILE A 154 7.65 -14.65 11.49
N PRO A 155 8.90 -15.08 11.80
CA PRO A 155 9.57 -14.65 13.02
C PRO A 155 9.62 -13.12 13.17
N SER A 156 9.29 -12.61 14.36
CA SER A 156 9.25 -11.18 14.71
C SER A 156 8.25 -10.31 13.89
N TYR A 157 7.42 -10.93 13.07
CA TYR A 157 6.49 -10.23 12.18
C TYR A 157 5.07 -10.08 12.75
N GLY A 158 4.82 -10.60 13.95
CA GLY A 158 3.47 -10.76 14.51
C GLY A 158 2.63 -9.47 14.55
N ALA A 159 3.23 -8.32 14.93
CA ALA A 159 2.49 -7.04 14.94
C ALA A 159 2.12 -6.58 13.53
N VAL A 160 3.01 -6.75 12.57
CA VAL A 160 2.75 -6.42 11.17
C VAL A 160 1.72 -7.39 10.57
N SER A 161 1.80 -8.69 10.90
CA SER A 161 0.79 -9.68 10.51
C SER A 161 -0.60 -9.30 11.01
N ALA A 162 -0.73 -8.95 12.30
CA ALA A 162 -1.99 -8.49 12.88
C ALA A 162 -2.51 -7.22 12.17
N ALA A 163 -1.63 -6.27 11.87
CA ALA A 163 -2.00 -5.07 11.12
C ALA A 163 -2.49 -5.39 9.70
N LYS A 164 -1.88 -6.36 8.99
CA LYS A 164 -2.33 -6.76 7.66
C LYS A 164 -3.68 -7.49 7.69
N ALA A 165 -3.91 -8.37 8.65
CA ALA A 165 -5.22 -9.01 8.85
C ALA A 165 -6.31 -7.96 9.18
N CYS A 166 -5.99 -6.98 10.04
CA CYS A 166 -6.87 -5.85 10.35
C CYS A 166 -7.16 -5.01 9.09
N LEU A 167 -6.15 -4.69 8.29
CA LEU A 167 -6.28 -3.94 7.04
C LEU A 167 -7.23 -4.63 6.05
N GLU A 168 -7.11 -5.94 5.89
CA GLU A 168 -7.99 -6.75 5.03
C GLU A 168 -9.44 -6.75 5.55
N SER A 169 -9.63 -6.76 6.87
CA SER A 169 -10.95 -6.60 7.49
C SER A 169 -11.53 -5.22 7.19
N HIS A 170 -10.73 -4.15 7.30
CA HIS A 170 -11.16 -2.80 6.93
C HIS A 170 -11.56 -2.68 5.47
N ILE A 171 -10.85 -3.33 4.55
CA ILE A 171 -11.18 -3.36 3.12
C ILE A 171 -12.58 -3.96 2.89
N ARG A 172 -12.91 -5.07 3.56
CA ARG A 172 -14.25 -5.68 3.45
C ARG A 172 -15.34 -4.75 3.98
N GLN A 173 -15.10 -4.10 5.11
CA GLN A 173 -16.05 -3.16 5.70
C GLN A 173 -16.22 -1.91 4.81
N LEU A 174 -15.13 -1.34 4.29
CA LEU A 174 -15.20 -0.21 3.36
C LEU A 174 -15.92 -0.57 2.05
N ALA A 175 -15.72 -1.78 1.53
CA ALA A 175 -16.44 -2.25 0.34
C ALA A 175 -17.95 -2.30 0.58
N MET A 176 -18.40 -2.76 1.75
CA MET A 176 -19.81 -2.81 2.13
C MET A 176 -20.39 -1.39 2.29
N GLU A 177 -19.71 -0.52 3.02
CA GLU A 177 -20.25 0.81 3.36
C GLU A 177 -20.23 1.79 2.18
N LEU A 178 -19.25 1.67 1.28
CA LEU A 178 -19.04 2.58 0.16
C LEU A 178 -19.63 2.07 -1.17
N GLY A 179 -19.98 0.80 -1.23
CA GLY A 179 -20.64 0.20 -2.41
C GLY A 179 -21.88 0.95 -2.85
N PRO A 180 -22.82 1.33 -1.94
CA PRO A 180 -24.02 2.09 -2.31
C PRO A 180 -23.76 3.43 -3.00
N ILE A 181 -22.59 4.04 -2.77
CA ILE A 181 -22.18 5.29 -3.44
C ILE A 181 -21.21 5.06 -4.60
N GLY A 182 -21.02 3.81 -5.03
CA GLY A 182 -20.26 3.44 -6.22
C GLY A 182 -18.73 3.53 -6.07
N ILE A 183 -18.21 3.31 -4.87
CA ILE A 183 -16.77 3.22 -4.57
C ILE A 183 -16.42 1.77 -4.25
N THR A 184 -15.30 1.28 -4.77
CA THR A 184 -14.81 -0.08 -4.49
C THR A 184 -13.56 -0.06 -3.62
N ALA A 185 -13.36 -1.13 -2.85
CA ALA A 185 -12.18 -1.29 -2.00
C ALA A 185 -11.62 -2.70 -2.11
N ASN A 186 -10.31 -2.84 -2.37
CA ASN A 186 -9.61 -4.12 -2.46
C ASN A 186 -8.23 -4.04 -1.81
N ALA A 187 -7.76 -5.16 -1.26
CA ALA A 187 -6.38 -5.32 -0.86
C ALA A 187 -5.56 -5.99 -1.99
N LEU A 188 -4.33 -5.54 -2.20
CA LEU A 188 -3.38 -6.16 -3.11
C LEU A 188 -2.31 -6.88 -2.29
N MET A 189 -2.21 -8.17 -2.47
CA MET A 189 -1.20 -9.02 -1.84
C MET A 189 -0.06 -9.24 -2.82
N ALA A 190 1.04 -8.51 -2.59
CA ALA A 190 2.24 -8.66 -3.40
C ALA A 190 3.06 -9.88 -2.95
N GLY A 191 3.73 -10.52 -3.89
CA GLY A 191 4.80 -11.47 -3.61
C GLY A 191 5.99 -10.81 -2.91
N VAL A 192 6.91 -11.61 -2.42
CA VAL A 192 8.14 -11.11 -1.78
C VAL A 192 8.92 -10.26 -2.79
N THR A 193 9.15 -9.02 -2.42
CA THR A 193 9.73 -7.98 -3.28
C THR A 193 10.86 -7.27 -2.57
N ASP A 194 11.99 -7.08 -3.22
CA ASP A 194 13.12 -6.33 -2.65
C ASP A 194 12.78 -4.83 -2.54
N THR A 195 12.30 -4.43 -1.38
CA THR A 195 11.91 -3.05 -1.06
C THR A 195 12.65 -2.56 0.18
N PRO A 196 12.75 -1.23 0.39
CA PRO A 196 13.30 -0.69 1.64
C PRO A 196 12.60 -1.22 2.91
N ALA A 197 11.32 -1.55 2.83
CA ALA A 197 10.57 -2.14 3.94
C ALA A 197 11.00 -3.60 4.19
N LEU A 198 11.12 -4.43 3.14
CA LEU A 198 11.57 -5.83 3.27
C LEU A 198 12.97 -5.90 3.87
N ARG A 199 13.89 -5.06 3.45
CA ARG A 199 15.28 -5.05 3.92
C ARG A 199 15.44 -4.84 5.43
N LYS A 200 14.39 -4.35 6.11
CA LYS A 200 14.33 -4.22 7.58
C LYS A 200 13.92 -5.52 8.29
N ILE A 201 13.36 -6.48 7.57
CA ILE A 201 12.87 -7.73 8.17
C ILE A 201 14.07 -8.64 8.46
N PRO A 202 14.22 -9.16 9.69
CA PRO A 202 15.25 -10.16 9.99
C PRO A 202 15.14 -11.37 9.07
N GLY A 203 16.24 -11.79 8.46
CA GLY A 203 16.27 -12.92 7.53
C GLY A 203 15.77 -12.60 6.10
N ASN A 204 15.64 -11.32 5.73
CA ASN A 204 15.16 -10.89 4.41
C ASN A 204 15.91 -11.54 3.23
N VAL A 205 17.22 -11.72 3.31
CA VAL A 205 18.03 -12.38 2.25
C VAL A 205 17.55 -13.80 2.00
N LYS A 206 17.26 -14.57 3.06
CA LYS A 206 16.72 -15.92 2.94
C LYS A 206 15.29 -15.89 2.39
N MET A 207 14.48 -14.91 2.80
CA MET A 207 13.12 -14.74 2.26
C MET A 207 13.14 -14.50 0.76
N LEU A 208 14.01 -13.62 0.25
CA LEU A 208 14.18 -13.37 -1.19
C LEU A 208 14.59 -14.64 -1.94
N SER A 209 15.55 -15.39 -1.40
CA SER A 209 16.00 -16.65 -2.02
C SER A 209 14.89 -17.71 -2.07
N VAL A 210 14.15 -17.88 -0.98
CA VAL A 210 13.03 -18.84 -0.90
C VAL A 210 11.90 -18.43 -1.85
N ALA A 211 11.53 -17.17 -1.87
CA ALA A 211 10.48 -16.65 -2.75
C ALA A 211 10.85 -16.82 -4.23
N HIS A 212 12.08 -16.49 -4.60
CA HIS A 212 12.59 -16.71 -5.96
C HIS A 212 12.49 -18.18 -6.37
N ALA A 213 12.92 -19.09 -5.49
CA ALA A 213 12.84 -20.53 -5.74
C ALA A 213 11.41 -21.04 -5.81
N LYS A 214 10.51 -20.51 -4.97
CA LYS A 214 9.10 -20.89 -4.88
C LYS A 214 8.27 -20.35 -6.05
N ASN A 215 8.58 -19.14 -6.54
CA ASN A 215 7.76 -18.49 -7.55
C ASN A 215 7.73 -19.30 -8.86
N PRO A 216 6.54 -19.61 -9.40
CA PRO A 216 6.43 -20.38 -10.66
C PRO A 216 7.16 -19.72 -11.83
N HIS A 217 7.17 -18.40 -11.91
CA HIS A 217 7.82 -17.64 -12.97
C HIS A 217 9.35 -17.52 -12.82
N GLY A 218 9.96 -18.10 -11.77
CA GLY A 218 11.41 -18.07 -11.56
C GLY A 218 11.99 -16.68 -11.29
N ARG A 219 11.18 -15.74 -10.84
CA ARG A 219 11.62 -14.39 -10.46
C ARG A 219 10.82 -13.86 -9.26
N LEU A 220 11.34 -12.83 -8.63
CA LEU A 220 10.61 -12.08 -7.61
C LEU A 220 9.57 -11.17 -8.25
N THR A 221 8.52 -10.85 -7.49
CA THR A 221 7.60 -9.74 -7.79
C THR A 221 8.37 -8.42 -7.75
N THR A 222 8.04 -7.50 -8.65
CA THR A 222 8.58 -6.13 -8.64
C THR A 222 7.50 -5.12 -8.26
N PRO A 223 7.88 -3.92 -7.77
CA PRO A 223 6.91 -2.86 -7.54
C PRO A 223 6.11 -2.49 -8.77
N GLU A 224 6.70 -2.59 -9.97
CA GLU A 224 6.07 -2.30 -11.25
C GLU A 224 5.00 -3.33 -11.63
N ASP A 225 5.17 -4.60 -11.28
CA ASP A 225 4.13 -5.62 -11.48
C ASP A 225 2.85 -5.25 -10.73
N VAL A 226 3.00 -4.85 -9.47
CA VAL A 226 1.87 -4.42 -8.62
C VAL A 226 1.26 -3.11 -9.11
N ALA A 227 2.09 -2.16 -9.52
CA ALA A 227 1.62 -0.87 -10.04
C ALA A 227 0.76 -1.04 -11.30
N LYS A 228 1.20 -1.88 -12.24
CA LYS A 228 0.44 -2.21 -13.46
C LYS A 228 -0.88 -2.92 -13.14
N ALA A 229 -0.87 -3.90 -12.23
CA ALA A 229 -2.08 -4.58 -11.81
C ALA A 229 -3.08 -3.61 -11.16
N LEU A 230 -2.58 -2.68 -10.32
CA LEU A 230 -3.43 -1.66 -9.71
C LEU A 230 -4.08 -0.75 -10.76
N VAL A 231 -3.33 -0.31 -11.76
CA VAL A 231 -3.88 0.53 -12.85
C VAL A 231 -5.00 -0.20 -13.60
N LEU A 232 -4.83 -1.49 -13.91
CA LEU A 232 -5.89 -2.30 -14.52
C LEU A 232 -7.14 -2.39 -13.63
N LEU A 233 -6.95 -2.57 -12.32
CA LEU A 233 -8.04 -2.62 -11.34
C LEU A 233 -8.66 -1.23 -11.06
N ALA A 234 -7.97 -0.15 -11.38
CA ALA A 234 -8.50 1.20 -11.29
C ALA A 234 -9.36 1.60 -12.51
N ASP A 235 -9.32 0.82 -13.57
CA ASP A 235 -10.14 1.01 -14.76
C ASP A 235 -11.65 0.88 -14.44
N GLU A 236 -12.47 1.51 -15.26
CA GLU A 236 -13.93 1.47 -15.09
C GLU A 236 -14.49 0.07 -15.28
N GLY A 237 -13.91 -0.73 -16.18
CA GLY A 237 -14.29 -2.12 -16.42
C GLY A 237 -14.13 -3.03 -15.21
N ALA A 238 -13.26 -2.67 -14.24
CA ALA A 238 -13.06 -3.42 -13.01
C ALA A 238 -13.98 -3.01 -11.84
N TYR A 239 -15.03 -2.20 -12.09
CA TYR A 239 -15.86 -1.63 -11.02
C TYR A 239 -16.60 -2.67 -10.17
N TRP A 240 -16.79 -3.89 -10.68
CA TRP A 240 -17.48 -4.97 -9.95
C TRP A 240 -16.55 -5.79 -9.04
N VAL A 241 -15.25 -5.46 -9.04
CA VAL A 241 -14.26 -6.09 -8.16
C VAL A 241 -14.16 -5.28 -6.87
N SER A 242 -14.72 -5.80 -5.77
CA SER A 242 -14.71 -5.12 -4.46
C SER A 242 -14.72 -6.11 -3.31
N GLY A 243 -14.07 -5.77 -2.19
CA GLY A 243 -14.02 -6.56 -0.96
C GLY A 243 -12.99 -7.71 -0.97
N ASN A 244 -12.11 -7.76 -1.97
CA ASN A 244 -11.20 -8.88 -2.19
C ASN A 244 -9.79 -8.62 -1.64
N VAL A 245 -9.08 -9.72 -1.38
CA VAL A 245 -7.62 -9.77 -1.33
C VAL A 245 -7.17 -10.39 -2.65
N ILE A 246 -6.48 -9.60 -3.47
CA ILE A 246 -6.07 -9.97 -4.82
C ILE A 246 -4.57 -10.23 -4.83
N GLY A 247 -4.15 -11.46 -5.16
CA GLY A 247 -2.75 -11.83 -5.31
C GLY A 247 -2.14 -11.18 -6.56
N VAL A 248 -1.02 -10.48 -6.37
CA VAL A 248 -0.17 -9.96 -7.45
C VAL A 248 1.26 -10.43 -7.16
N ASP A 249 1.46 -11.72 -7.25
CA ASP A 249 2.63 -12.43 -6.75
C ASP A 249 3.18 -13.48 -7.72
N GLY A 250 2.60 -13.59 -8.91
CA GLY A 250 2.97 -14.62 -9.89
C GLY A 250 2.67 -16.04 -9.42
N GLY A 251 1.71 -16.22 -8.50
CA GLY A 251 1.34 -17.52 -7.93
C GLY A 251 2.24 -17.98 -6.77
N GLU A 252 3.11 -17.11 -6.25
CA GLU A 252 4.04 -17.44 -5.16
C GLU A 252 3.34 -17.97 -3.91
N ASP A 253 2.22 -17.37 -3.50
CA ASP A 253 1.55 -17.72 -2.26
C ASP A 253 0.83 -19.07 -2.34
N VAL A 254 0.26 -19.40 -3.49
CA VAL A 254 -0.62 -20.58 -3.67
C VAL A 254 0.11 -21.87 -4.07
N VAL A 255 1.38 -21.79 -4.47
CA VAL A 255 2.13 -23.00 -4.89
C VAL A 255 2.91 -23.62 -3.74
N SER A 256 2.96 -24.94 -3.74
CA SER A 256 3.87 -25.74 -2.91
C SER A 256 4.47 -26.85 -3.78
N TYR A 257 5.78 -26.87 -3.91
CA TYR A 257 6.46 -27.95 -4.64
C TYR A 257 6.77 -29.11 -3.69
N ILE A 258 6.28 -30.30 -4.06
CA ILE A 258 6.65 -31.56 -3.41
C ILE A 258 7.73 -32.19 -4.30
N GLY A 259 8.99 -32.04 -3.87
CA GLY A 259 10.15 -32.44 -4.68
C GLY A 259 10.78 -31.29 -5.47
N GLN A 260 11.34 -31.61 -6.65
CA GLN A 260 11.98 -30.57 -7.49
C GLN A 260 10.94 -29.75 -8.29
N LYS A 261 11.22 -28.47 -8.45
CA LYS A 261 10.47 -27.62 -9.37
C LYS A 261 10.63 -28.15 -10.78
N PRO A 262 9.56 -28.22 -11.59
CA PRO A 262 9.68 -28.62 -13.00
C PRO A 262 10.74 -27.77 -13.72
N ALA A 263 11.63 -28.42 -14.46
CA ALA A 263 12.56 -27.69 -15.33
C ALA A 263 11.76 -27.02 -16.44
N HIS A 264 12.00 -25.72 -16.63
CA HIS A 264 11.51 -25.04 -17.82
C HIS A 264 12.48 -25.40 -18.97
N GLU A 265 11.99 -26.07 -20.01
CA GLU A 265 12.67 -26.18 -21.28
C GLU A 265 12.75 -24.85 -22.02
#